data_907d224adf3f8de03306629baccec718
#
_entry.id   907d224adf3f8de03306629baccec718
#
_cell.length_a   1.000
_cell.length_b   1.000
_cell.length_c   1.000
_cell.angle_alpha   90.00
_cell.angle_beta   90.00
_cell.angle_gamma   90.00
#
_symmetry.space_group_name_H-M   'P 1'
#
loop_
_entity.id
_entity.type
_entity.pdbx_description
1 polymer ?
#
loop_
_entity_poly.entity_id
_entity_poly.type
_entity_poly.pdbx_seq_one_letter_code
_entity_poly.pdbx_strand_id
1 'polypeptide(L)'
;MSRILAVAVLGFLCSACSVTRKIPEGQYLLQKVTIESDKSTPRKERITAADLEKYVRQTPNKRFLGTNFYVWLYEQANPGKQNWWNNWKRKIGQEPVLLDMSLTERSAQNLKVYMDTRGFFSSQATFEVDTTSRRRRAKVVYRTRQGEPYRIDSISYDFQDKFLEQIILPDTANTLIRPGRVFD
;
A
#
# COMPACT_ATOMS: atom_id res chain seq x y z
N MET A 1 -35.93 12.25 23.07
CA MET A 1 -34.49 12.32 22.66
C MET A 1 -34.10 11.17 21.73
N SER A 2 -34.52 9.94 21.95
CA SER A 2 -34.16 8.75 21.14
C SER A 2 -34.61 8.86 19.67
N ARG A 3 -35.81 9.34 19.39
CA ARG A 3 -36.34 9.46 18.00
C ARG A 3 -35.61 10.52 17.15
N ILE A 4 -35.19 11.62 17.77
CA ILE A 4 -34.41 12.66 17.06
C ILE A 4 -33.01 12.15 16.72
N LEU A 5 -32.39 11.40 17.63
CA LEU A 5 -31.09 10.77 17.40
C LEU A 5 -31.16 9.73 16.27
N ALA A 6 -32.26 8.93 16.23
CA ALA A 6 -32.46 7.94 15.18
C ALA A 6 -32.66 8.58 13.80
N VAL A 7 -33.42 9.69 13.72
CA VAL A 7 -33.61 10.43 12.46
C VAL A 7 -32.32 11.10 12.01
N ALA A 8 -31.53 11.64 12.92
CA ALA A 8 -30.21 12.22 12.61
C ALA A 8 -29.22 11.15 12.08
N VAL A 9 -29.21 9.98 12.69
CA VAL A 9 -28.38 8.83 12.23
C VAL A 9 -28.84 8.32 10.86
N LEU A 10 -30.16 8.24 10.62
CA LEU A 10 -30.71 7.81 9.35
C LEU A 10 -30.41 8.83 8.24
N GLY A 11 -30.50 10.12 8.51
CA GLY A 11 -30.12 11.20 7.58
C GLY A 11 -28.63 11.16 7.23
N PHE A 12 -27.78 10.80 8.19
CA PHE A 12 -26.33 10.65 7.99
C PHE A 12 -25.98 9.47 7.07
N LEU A 13 -26.71 8.38 7.18
CA LEU A 13 -26.53 7.19 6.32
C LEU A 13 -26.93 7.45 4.85
N CYS A 14 -27.95 8.28 4.61
CA CYS A 14 -28.37 8.64 3.26
C CYS A 14 -27.40 9.58 2.54
N SER A 15 -26.67 10.42 3.29
CA SER A 15 -25.70 11.38 2.72
C SER A 15 -24.45 10.69 2.17
N ALA A 16 -24.10 9.51 2.68
CA ALA A 16 -22.94 8.75 2.22
C ALA A 16 -23.05 8.22 0.78
N CYS A 17 -24.24 8.24 0.19
CA CYS A 17 -24.48 7.76 -1.18
C CYS A 17 -24.11 8.79 -2.27
N SER A 18 -23.86 10.06 -1.94
CA SER A 18 -23.69 11.13 -2.94
C SER A 18 -22.24 11.35 -3.39
N VAL A 19 -21.25 10.87 -2.64
CA VAL A 19 -19.81 11.13 -2.86
C VAL A 19 -19.34 10.74 -4.27
N THR A 20 -19.90 9.69 -4.85
CA THR A 20 -19.48 9.24 -6.18
C THR A 20 -20.22 9.91 -7.34
N ARG A 21 -21.15 10.82 -7.03
CA ARG A 21 -21.98 11.50 -8.05
C ARG A 21 -21.18 12.52 -8.86
N LYS A 22 -20.16 13.13 -8.23
CA LYS A 22 -19.30 14.14 -8.85
C LYS A 22 -18.08 13.55 -9.57
N ILE A 23 -17.86 12.24 -9.47
CA ILE A 23 -16.75 11.57 -10.17
C ILE A 23 -17.05 11.55 -11.66
N PRO A 24 -16.12 11.98 -12.53
CA PRO A 24 -16.29 11.97 -13.97
C PRO A 24 -16.58 10.56 -14.50
N GLU A 25 -17.21 10.49 -15.68
CA GLU A 25 -17.47 9.22 -16.33
C GLU A 25 -16.17 8.50 -16.68
N GLY A 26 -16.16 7.18 -16.53
CA GLY A 26 -14.96 6.38 -16.74
C GLY A 26 -13.94 6.39 -15.59
N GLN A 27 -14.13 7.22 -14.55
CA GLN A 27 -13.26 7.24 -13.38
C GLN A 27 -13.92 6.56 -12.18
N TYR A 28 -13.09 6.02 -11.29
CA TYR A 28 -13.53 5.26 -10.12
C TYR A 28 -12.83 5.78 -8.85
N LEU A 29 -13.61 5.96 -7.78
CA LEU A 29 -13.06 6.26 -6.46
C LEU A 29 -12.33 5.02 -5.92
N LEU A 30 -11.07 5.16 -5.59
CA LEU A 30 -10.31 4.09 -4.94
C LEU A 30 -10.82 3.87 -3.52
N GLN A 31 -11.59 2.81 -3.32
CA GLN A 31 -12.25 2.53 -2.05
C GLN A 31 -11.43 1.66 -1.11
N LYS A 32 -10.69 0.71 -1.65
CA LYS A 32 -9.92 -0.25 -0.88
C LYS A 32 -8.70 -0.72 -1.66
N VAL A 33 -7.59 -0.82 -0.97
CA VAL A 33 -6.40 -1.54 -1.40
C VAL A 33 -6.16 -2.68 -0.41
N THR A 34 -5.86 -3.86 -0.92
CA THR A 34 -5.57 -5.05 -0.09
C THR A 34 -4.34 -5.72 -0.66
N ILE A 35 -3.47 -6.21 0.21
CA ILE A 35 -2.32 -7.03 -0.18
C ILE A 35 -2.56 -8.43 0.39
N GLU A 36 -2.64 -9.40 -0.50
CA GLU A 36 -2.74 -10.83 -0.18
C GLU A 36 -1.38 -11.45 -0.42
N SER A 37 -0.70 -11.81 0.67
CA SER A 37 0.60 -12.49 0.61
C SER A 37 0.42 -14.00 0.71
N ASP A 38 1.12 -14.73 -0.14
CA ASP A 38 1.22 -16.18 -0.05
C ASP A 38 1.84 -16.59 1.30
N LYS A 39 1.38 -17.72 1.81
CA LYS A 39 1.81 -18.27 3.10
C LYS A 39 2.77 -19.46 2.95
N SER A 40 3.26 -19.72 1.75
CA SER A 40 4.19 -20.83 1.48
C SER A 40 5.54 -20.67 2.18
N THR A 41 6.02 -19.43 2.31
CA THR A 41 7.28 -19.11 3.00
C THR A 41 7.14 -19.26 4.52
N PRO A 42 8.13 -19.84 5.22
CA PRO A 42 8.13 -19.95 6.67
C PRO A 42 7.92 -18.61 7.37
N ARG A 43 7.17 -18.59 8.47
CA ARG A 43 6.75 -17.35 9.16
C ARG A 43 7.92 -16.41 9.54
N LYS A 44 9.09 -16.98 9.86
CA LYS A 44 10.28 -16.21 10.25
C LYS A 44 10.90 -15.41 9.10
N GLU A 45 10.74 -15.89 7.87
CA GLU A 45 11.33 -15.30 6.67
C GLU A 45 10.28 -14.58 5.78
N ARG A 46 9.02 -14.65 6.20
CA ARG A 46 7.92 -14.08 5.44
C ARG A 46 7.88 -12.57 5.54
N ILE A 47 7.88 -11.91 4.40
CA ILE A 47 7.55 -10.49 4.29
C ILE A 47 6.04 -10.33 4.54
N THR A 48 5.67 -9.47 5.46
CA THR A 48 4.27 -9.27 5.82
C THR A 48 3.58 -8.27 4.88
N ALA A 49 2.24 -8.34 4.80
CA ALA A 49 1.47 -7.34 4.05
C ALA A 49 1.73 -5.91 4.57
N ALA A 50 1.97 -5.74 5.88
CA ALA A 50 2.29 -4.45 6.47
C ALA A 50 3.64 -3.88 6.01
N ASP A 51 4.63 -4.74 5.73
CA ASP A 51 5.91 -4.30 5.16
C ASP A 51 5.74 -3.85 3.71
N LEU A 52 4.90 -4.56 2.97
CA LEU A 52 4.60 -4.29 1.56
C LEU A 52 3.74 -3.04 1.37
N GLU A 53 2.89 -2.70 2.33
CA GLU A 53 1.95 -1.57 2.24
C GLU A 53 2.66 -0.23 1.97
N LYS A 54 3.89 -0.08 2.47
CA LYS A 54 4.74 1.12 2.30
C LYS A 54 5.17 1.37 0.85
N TYR A 55 5.12 0.34 0.00
CA TYR A 55 5.54 0.39 -1.40
C TYR A 55 4.38 0.57 -2.38
N VAL A 56 3.15 0.59 -1.86
CA VAL A 56 1.97 0.91 -2.65
C VAL A 56 1.88 2.42 -2.86
N ARG A 57 1.80 2.85 -4.11
CA ARG A 57 1.78 4.26 -4.51
C ARG A 57 0.46 4.97 -4.25
N GLN A 58 -0.64 4.24 -4.31
CA GLN A 58 -1.98 4.77 -4.10
C GLN A 58 -2.63 4.19 -2.85
N THR A 59 -2.96 5.06 -1.90
CA THR A 59 -3.72 4.70 -0.71
C THR A 59 -5.13 5.31 -0.79
N PRO A 60 -6.18 4.55 -0.43
CA PRO A 60 -7.54 5.06 -0.45
C PRO A 60 -7.73 6.15 0.60
N ASN A 61 -8.75 6.99 0.40
CA ASN A 61 -9.14 7.97 1.40
C ASN A 61 -9.49 7.33 2.75
N LYS A 62 -9.21 8.05 3.83
CA LYS A 62 -9.62 7.65 5.18
C LYS A 62 -11.14 7.53 5.25
N ARG A 63 -11.61 6.52 5.97
CA ARG A 63 -13.03 6.27 6.17
C ARG A 63 -13.41 6.52 7.63
N PHE A 64 -14.56 7.13 7.84
CA PHE A 64 -15.15 7.30 9.16
C PHE A 64 -16.42 6.46 9.27
N LEU A 65 -16.49 5.58 10.26
CA LEU A 65 -17.59 4.62 10.45
C LEU A 65 -18.00 3.89 9.15
N GLY A 66 -17.00 3.46 8.37
CA GLY A 66 -17.25 2.77 7.11
C GLY A 66 -17.72 3.66 5.94
N THR A 67 -17.90 4.97 6.16
CA THR A 67 -18.35 5.94 5.17
C THR A 67 -17.18 6.78 4.62
N ASN A 68 -17.36 7.38 3.43
CA ASN A 68 -16.38 8.30 2.85
C ASN A 68 -16.62 9.74 3.35
N PHE A 69 -16.78 9.91 4.66
CA PHE A 69 -17.11 11.17 5.30
C PHE A 69 -16.15 12.32 4.93
N TYR A 70 -14.84 12.05 4.93
CA TYR A 70 -13.83 13.08 4.62
C TYR A 70 -13.91 13.55 3.17
N VAL A 71 -14.20 12.66 2.25
CA VAL A 71 -14.39 13.01 0.83
C VAL A 71 -15.69 13.82 0.67
N TRP A 72 -16.78 13.39 1.31
CA TRP A 72 -18.02 14.13 1.31
C TRP A 72 -17.84 15.55 1.88
N LEU A 73 -17.09 15.70 2.97
CA LEU A 73 -16.81 16.98 3.58
C LEU A 73 -16.04 17.91 2.63
N TYR A 74 -15.06 17.38 1.92
CA TYR A 74 -14.30 18.09 0.90
C TYR A 74 -15.19 18.57 -0.24
N GLU A 75 -16.06 17.70 -0.75
CA GLU A 75 -17.00 18.03 -1.83
C GLU A 75 -18.05 19.08 -1.45
N GLN A 76 -18.36 19.21 -0.15
CA GLN A 76 -19.25 20.24 0.38
C GLN A 76 -18.56 21.61 0.54
N ALA A 77 -17.24 21.66 0.38
CA ALA A 77 -16.51 22.91 0.43
C ALA A 77 -16.62 23.67 -0.90
N ASN A 78 -17.05 24.93 -0.86
CA ASN A 78 -17.12 25.78 -2.03
C ASN A 78 -15.77 26.50 -2.25
N PRO A 79 -15.10 26.30 -3.41
CA PRO A 79 -13.80 26.92 -3.68
C PRO A 79 -13.84 28.45 -3.69
N GLY A 80 -14.97 29.06 -4.04
CA GLY A 80 -15.15 30.51 -4.13
C GLY A 80 -15.50 31.23 -2.83
N LYS A 81 -15.75 30.49 -1.73
CA LYS A 81 -16.13 31.08 -0.45
C LYS A 81 -15.01 30.93 0.60
N GLN A 82 -14.47 32.03 1.06
CA GLN A 82 -13.41 32.08 2.08
C GLN A 82 -13.95 32.35 3.49
N ASN A 83 -14.98 31.65 3.93
CA ASN A 83 -15.46 31.75 5.29
C ASN A 83 -14.87 30.63 6.18
N TRP A 84 -14.88 30.83 7.51
CA TRP A 84 -14.31 29.88 8.48
C TRP A 84 -14.83 28.45 8.32
N TRP A 85 -16.13 28.28 8.12
CA TRP A 85 -16.74 26.96 7.91
C TRP A 85 -16.23 26.25 6.65
N ASN A 86 -16.02 26.99 5.60
CA ASN A 86 -15.54 26.45 4.33
C ASN A 86 -14.07 26.06 4.41
N ASN A 87 -13.28 26.89 5.08
CA ASN A 87 -11.87 26.60 5.34
C ASN A 87 -11.70 25.36 6.24
N TRP A 88 -12.54 25.21 7.27
CA TRP A 88 -12.59 24.06 8.13
C TRP A 88 -12.91 22.78 7.35
N LYS A 89 -13.95 22.79 6.48
CA LYS A 89 -14.30 21.67 5.61
C LYS A 89 -13.15 21.25 4.70
N ARG A 90 -12.44 22.22 4.13
CA ARG A 90 -11.28 21.96 3.25
C ARG A 90 -10.08 21.39 4.05
N LYS A 91 -9.87 21.85 5.26
CA LYS A 91 -8.77 21.40 6.12
C LYS A 91 -8.96 19.96 6.60
N ILE A 92 -10.18 19.56 6.93
CA ILE A 92 -10.50 18.21 7.43
C ILE A 92 -10.85 17.27 6.28
N GLY A 93 -11.51 17.78 5.23
CA GLY A 93 -11.88 17.02 4.05
C GLY A 93 -10.65 16.49 3.29
N GLN A 94 -10.85 15.41 2.58
CA GLN A 94 -9.83 14.81 1.71
C GLN A 94 -10.33 14.81 0.26
N GLU A 95 -9.47 15.25 -0.64
CA GLU A 95 -9.71 15.12 -2.06
C GLU A 95 -9.94 13.65 -2.44
N PRO A 96 -10.95 13.34 -3.30
CA PRO A 96 -11.20 11.97 -3.71
C PRO A 96 -10.00 11.37 -4.44
N VAL A 97 -9.48 10.28 -3.94
CA VAL A 97 -8.43 9.50 -4.61
C VAL A 97 -9.08 8.65 -5.68
N LEU A 98 -8.83 8.99 -6.93
CA LEU A 98 -9.32 8.24 -8.09
C LEU A 98 -8.35 7.11 -8.43
N LEU A 99 -8.88 5.99 -8.94
CA LEU A 99 -8.06 4.88 -9.40
C LEU A 99 -7.19 5.33 -10.58
N ASP A 100 -5.88 5.17 -10.44
CA ASP A 100 -4.89 5.32 -11.50
C ASP A 100 -4.26 3.96 -11.79
N MET A 101 -4.50 3.43 -12.99
CA MET A 101 -3.97 2.13 -13.41
C MET A 101 -2.44 2.14 -13.51
N SER A 102 -1.85 3.25 -13.95
CA SER A 102 -0.39 3.40 -14.05
C SER A 102 0.28 3.32 -12.66
N LEU A 103 -0.31 4.00 -11.67
CA LEU A 103 0.18 3.92 -10.28
C LEU A 103 -0.07 2.53 -9.66
N THR A 104 -1.15 1.87 -10.05
CA THR A 104 -1.44 0.49 -9.61
C THR A 104 -0.40 -0.49 -10.15
N GLU A 105 -0.08 -0.41 -11.43
CA GLU A 105 0.96 -1.23 -12.05
C GLU A 105 2.34 -0.97 -11.45
N ARG A 106 2.71 0.30 -11.31
CA ARG A 106 3.97 0.68 -10.64
C ARG A 106 4.05 0.18 -9.20
N SER A 107 2.92 0.14 -8.50
CA SER A 107 2.87 -0.44 -7.15
C SER A 107 3.20 -1.93 -7.18
N ALA A 108 2.61 -2.70 -8.10
CA ALA A 108 2.93 -4.12 -8.25
C ALA A 108 4.42 -4.34 -8.55
N GLN A 109 5.01 -3.53 -9.44
CA GLN A 109 6.45 -3.56 -9.71
C GLN A 109 7.28 -3.25 -8.46
N ASN A 110 6.91 -2.20 -7.69
CA ASN A 110 7.62 -1.86 -6.46
C ASN A 110 7.56 -2.98 -5.41
N LEU A 111 6.40 -3.66 -5.30
CA LEU A 111 6.25 -4.80 -4.41
C LEU A 111 7.21 -5.93 -4.79
N LYS A 112 7.32 -6.23 -6.10
CA LYS A 112 8.29 -7.22 -6.60
C LYS A 112 9.73 -6.79 -6.30
N VAL A 113 10.11 -5.57 -6.66
CA VAL A 113 11.46 -5.05 -6.42
C VAL A 113 11.82 -5.13 -4.94
N TYR A 114 10.90 -4.76 -4.05
CA TYR A 114 11.15 -4.88 -2.61
C TYR A 114 11.40 -6.33 -2.18
N MET A 115 10.62 -7.29 -2.68
CA MET A 115 10.84 -8.71 -2.38
C MET A 115 12.21 -9.19 -2.93
N ASP A 116 12.59 -8.73 -4.11
CA ASP A 116 13.90 -9.03 -4.71
C ASP A 116 15.05 -8.49 -3.82
N THR A 117 14.94 -7.26 -3.30
CA THR A 117 15.94 -6.69 -2.36
C THR A 117 16.04 -7.43 -1.04
N ARG A 118 15.04 -8.27 -0.74
CA ARG A 118 15.02 -9.13 0.44
C ARG A 118 15.45 -10.58 0.13
N GLY A 119 16.08 -10.79 -1.03
CA GLY A 119 16.60 -12.08 -1.46
C GLY A 119 15.57 -13.03 -2.09
N PHE A 120 14.37 -12.57 -2.42
CA PHE A 120 13.32 -13.39 -3.05
C PHE A 120 13.23 -13.13 -4.56
N PHE A 121 14.28 -13.46 -5.31
CA PHE A 121 14.38 -13.15 -6.75
C PHE A 121 13.37 -13.87 -7.64
N SER A 122 12.79 -14.98 -7.18
CA SER A 122 11.70 -15.69 -7.87
C SER A 122 10.30 -15.15 -7.50
N SER A 123 10.25 -14.01 -6.81
CA SER A 123 9.02 -13.41 -6.35
C SER A 123 8.13 -12.92 -7.50
N GLN A 124 6.82 -12.90 -7.24
CA GLN A 124 5.82 -12.39 -8.17
C GLN A 124 4.86 -11.46 -7.43
N ALA A 125 4.49 -10.38 -8.09
CA ALA A 125 3.44 -9.48 -7.64
C ALA A 125 2.49 -9.20 -8.80
N THR A 126 1.23 -9.53 -8.62
CA THR A 126 0.14 -9.25 -9.57
C THR A 126 -0.92 -8.40 -8.91
N PHE A 127 -1.81 -7.82 -9.69
CA PHE A 127 -2.93 -7.07 -9.16
C PHE A 127 -4.23 -7.37 -9.90
N GLU A 128 -5.32 -7.23 -9.20
CA GLU A 128 -6.68 -7.28 -9.75
C GLU A 128 -7.41 -6.01 -9.35
N VAL A 129 -8.20 -5.50 -10.27
CA VAL A 129 -9.03 -4.31 -10.06
C VAL A 129 -10.50 -4.69 -10.22
N ASP A 130 -11.25 -4.54 -9.15
CA ASP A 130 -12.71 -4.73 -9.15
C ASP A 130 -13.41 -3.36 -9.25
N THR A 131 -14.06 -3.10 -10.38
CA THR A 131 -14.86 -1.90 -10.66
C THR A 131 -16.35 -2.22 -10.81
N THR A 132 -16.78 -3.42 -10.48
CA THR A 132 -18.15 -3.90 -10.69
C THR A 132 -19.19 -3.21 -9.81
N SER A 133 -18.74 -2.42 -8.85
CA SER A 133 -19.62 -1.64 -7.98
C SER A 133 -20.40 -0.59 -8.78
N ARG A 134 -21.75 -0.66 -8.76
CA ARG A 134 -22.66 0.31 -9.38
C ARG A 134 -22.43 1.79 -8.96
N ARG A 135 -21.55 2.03 -8.00
CA ARG A 135 -21.30 3.36 -7.40
C ARG A 135 -19.97 3.97 -7.83
N ARG A 136 -19.45 3.64 -9.01
CA ARG A 136 -18.14 4.16 -9.50
C ARG A 136 -17.03 4.03 -8.44
N ARG A 137 -16.91 2.87 -7.84
CA ARG A 137 -15.91 2.55 -6.82
C ARG A 137 -15.01 1.44 -7.32
N ALA A 138 -13.72 1.54 -7.02
CA ALA A 138 -12.74 0.52 -7.34
C ALA A 138 -12.13 -0.07 -6.07
N LYS A 139 -11.82 -1.35 -6.13
CA LYS A 139 -10.99 -2.05 -5.16
C LYS A 139 -9.80 -2.64 -5.89
N VAL A 140 -8.61 -2.51 -5.31
CA VAL A 140 -7.38 -3.10 -5.83
C VAL A 140 -6.91 -4.17 -4.86
N VAL A 141 -6.63 -5.35 -5.40
CA VAL A 141 -6.05 -6.47 -4.64
C VAL A 141 -4.71 -6.79 -5.28
N TYR A 142 -3.62 -6.59 -4.54
CA TYR A 142 -2.31 -7.05 -4.91
C TYR A 142 -2.11 -8.46 -4.37
N ARG A 143 -1.73 -9.42 -5.23
CA ARG A 143 -1.35 -10.77 -4.83
C ARG A 143 0.14 -10.92 -4.96
N THR A 144 0.79 -11.26 -3.86
CA THR A 144 2.24 -11.44 -3.81
C THR A 144 2.59 -12.88 -3.45
N ARG A 145 3.52 -13.44 -4.21
CA ARG A 145 4.13 -14.75 -3.96
C ARG A 145 5.63 -14.54 -3.80
N GLN A 146 6.18 -14.89 -2.65
CA GLN A 146 7.59 -14.65 -2.36
C GLN A 146 8.49 -15.70 -3.02
N GLY A 147 8.09 -16.94 -3.03
CA GLY A 147 8.94 -18.06 -3.42
C GLY A 147 9.96 -18.40 -2.32
N GLU A 148 11.01 -19.07 -2.69
CA GLU A 148 12.11 -19.42 -1.78
C GLU A 148 13.15 -18.33 -1.75
N PRO A 149 13.72 -18.02 -0.58
CA PRO A 149 14.79 -17.02 -0.47
C PRO A 149 16.10 -17.60 -1.03
N TYR A 150 16.82 -16.77 -1.76
CA TYR A 150 18.20 -17.09 -2.15
C TYR A 150 19.13 -16.96 -0.96
N ARG A 151 20.03 -17.91 -0.80
CA ARG A 151 20.98 -17.96 0.30
C ARG A 151 22.40 -17.92 -0.23
N ILE A 152 23.28 -17.34 0.56
CA ILE A 152 24.70 -17.35 0.28
C ILE A 152 25.18 -18.79 0.46
N ASP A 153 25.70 -19.38 -0.61
CA ASP A 153 26.23 -20.75 -0.60
C ASP A 153 27.67 -20.74 -0.07
N SER A 154 28.53 -19.94 -0.69
CA SER A 154 29.94 -19.85 -0.35
C SER A 154 30.44 -18.42 -0.49
N ILE A 155 31.53 -18.13 0.20
CA ILE A 155 32.19 -16.82 0.15
C ILE A 155 33.66 -17.10 -0.18
N SER A 156 34.17 -16.50 -1.25
CA SER A 156 35.58 -16.50 -1.59
C SER A 156 36.11 -15.08 -1.51
N TYR A 157 37.32 -14.95 -0.99
CA TYR A 157 38.01 -13.68 -0.91
C TYR A 157 39.21 -13.72 -1.87
N ASP A 158 39.29 -12.72 -2.74
CA ASP A 158 40.43 -12.54 -3.65
C ASP A 158 41.04 -11.16 -3.39
N PHE A 159 42.29 -11.13 -2.95
CA PHE A 159 42.99 -9.92 -2.61
C PHE A 159 44.15 -9.70 -3.57
N GLN A 160 44.20 -8.56 -4.19
CA GLN A 160 45.36 -8.11 -4.98
C GLN A 160 46.48 -7.56 -4.06
N ASP A 161 46.12 -7.09 -2.86
CA ASP A 161 47.02 -6.53 -1.86
C ASP A 161 47.17 -7.48 -0.67
N LYS A 162 48.40 -7.98 -0.46
CA LYS A 162 48.75 -8.86 0.66
C LYS A 162 48.55 -8.24 2.04
N PHE A 163 48.69 -6.92 2.15
CA PHE A 163 48.45 -6.23 3.41
C PHE A 163 46.97 -6.26 3.79
N LEU A 164 46.07 -6.03 2.83
CA LEU A 164 44.66 -6.15 3.06
C LEU A 164 44.26 -7.59 3.39
N GLU A 165 44.84 -8.57 2.72
CA GLU A 165 44.63 -9.99 3.01
C GLU A 165 44.92 -10.32 4.48
N GLN A 166 46.05 -9.89 5.01
CA GLN A 166 46.48 -10.14 6.41
C GLN A 166 45.55 -9.49 7.45
N ILE A 167 44.89 -8.40 7.09
CA ILE A 167 43.96 -7.70 7.99
C ILE A 167 42.57 -8.34 7.95
N ILE A 168 42.09 -8.67 6.75
CA ILE A 168 40.68 -9.08 6.54
C ILE A 168 40.47 -10.56 6.82
N LEU A 169 41.39 -11.45 6.42
CA LEU A 169 41.23 -12.89 6.59
C LEU A 169 41.03 -13.33 8.06
N PRO A 170 41.76 -12.80 9.05
CA PRO A 170 41.53 -13.18 10.44
C PRO A 170 40.16 -12.75 10.99
N ASP A 171 39.56 -11.69 10.43
CA ASP A 171 38.30 -11.14 10.89
C ASP A 171 37.07 -11.67 10.09
N THR A 172 37.31 -12.54 9.12
CA THR A 172 36.21 -13.14 8.31
C THR A 172 35.21 -13.94 9.17
N ALA A 173 35.60 -14.43 10.33
CA ALA A 173 34.70 -15.09 11.28
C ALA A 173 33.67 -14.16 11.88
N ASN A 174 33.95 -12.85 11.96
CA ASN A 174 33.05 -11.83 12.52
C ASN A 174 32.20 -11.14 11.49
N THR A 175 32.32 -11.47 10.20
CA THR A 175 31.56 -10.82 9.14
C THR A 175 30.06 -11.09 9.27
N LEU A 176 29.27 -10.10 8.86
CA LEU A 176 27.81 -10.21 8.78
C LEU A 176 27.39 -11.14 7.63
N ILE A 177 28.23 -11.28 6.59
CA ILE A 177 27.98 -12.12 5.44
C ILE A 177 28.44 -13.54 5.79
N ARG A 178 27.51 -14.51 5.80
CA ARG A 178 27.81 -15.91 6.17
C ARG A 178 27.07 -16.87 5.24
N PRO A 179 27.68 -18.02 4.90
CA PRO A 179 26.99 -19.09 4.19
C PRO A 179 25.68 -19.50 4.90
N GLY A 180 24.66 -19.79 4.15
CA GLY A 180 23.31 -20.14 4.63
C GLY A 180 22.41 -18.95 4.99
N ARG A 181 22.94 -17.73 5.07
CA ARG A 181 22.13 -16.52 5.25
C ARG A 181 21.38 -16.17 3.98
N VAL A 182 20.19 -15.58 4.15
CA VAL A 182 19.45 -15.00 3.02
C VAL A 182 20.28 -13.84 2.45
N PHE A 183 20.31 -13.76 1.14
CA PHE A 183 20.98 -12.69 0.40
C PHE A 183 20.10 -11.43 0.42
N ASP A 184 20.20 -10.61 1.46
CA ASP A 184 19.41 -9.40 1.69
C ASP A 184 20.28 -8.16 1.98
#